data_3bc1880005bf593dc86ecec162d1860e
#
_entry.id   3bc1880005bf593dc86ecec162d1860e
#
_cell.length_a   1.000
_cell.length_b   1.000
_cell.length_c   1.000
_cell.angle_alpha   90.00
_cell.angle_beta   90.00
_cell.angle_gamma   90.00
#
_symmetry.space_group_name_H-M   'P 1'
#
loop_
_entity.id
_entity.type
_entity.pdbx_description
1 polymer ?
#
loop_
_entity_poly.entity_id
_entity_poly.type
_entity_poly.pdbx_seq_one_letter_code
_entity_poly.pdbx_strand_id
1 'polypeptide(L)'
;MTSAMQEQRLQQLRERYPFVYCKTLTCTAGGRRVYAMQIGQGDTKVLLTGGHHANEYITSMLCWELIEQYLDAFRSGGLFGGAEADRLYQNAMLYVVPMVN
;
A
#
# COMPACT_ATOMS: atom_id res chain seq x y z
N MET A 1 11.51 -6.94 -6.55
CA MET A 1 11.55 -5.52 -6.09
C MET A 1 12.65 -5.34 -5.06
N THR A 2 13.48 -4.32 -5.23
CA THR A 2 14.53 -3.99 -4.29
C THR A 2 14.04 -2.96 -3.26
N SER A 3 14.77 -2.78 -2.16
CA SER A 3 14.47 -1.73 -1.18
C SER A 3 14.48 -0.34 -1.83
N ALA A 4 15.45 -0.09 -2.71
CA ALA A 4 15.54 1.19 -3.40
C ALA A 4 14.32 1.45 -4.29
N MET A 5 13.85 0.42 -4.99
CA MET A 5 12.65 0.53 -5.82
C MET A 5 11.41 0.78 -4.97
N GLN A 6 11.29 0.13 -3.80
CA GLN A 6 10.20 0.36 -2.88
C GLN A 6 10.19 1.81 -2.36
N GLU A 7 11.34 2.31 -1.96
CA GLU A 7 11.48 3.70 -1.49
C GLU A 7 11.04 4.69 -2.57
N GLN A 8 11.45 4.45 -3.80
CA GLN A 8 11.10 5.30 -4.94
C GLN A 8 9.59 5.28 -5.20
N ARG A 9 8.97 4.09 -5.21
CA ARG A 9 7.52 3.98 -5.43
C ARG A 9 6.73 4.63 -4.31
N LEU A 10 7.18 4.46 -3.07
CA LEU A 10 6.54 5.10 -1.92
C LEU A 10 6.57 6.62 -2.03
N GLN A 11 7.72 7.18 -2.42
CA GLN A 11 7.87 8.61 -2.61
C GLN A 11 6.93 9.13 -3.71
N GLN A 12 6.88 8.43 -4.84
CA GLN A 12 6.00 8.80 -5.96
C GLN A 12 4.53 8.72 -5.55
N LEU A 13 4.16 7.69 -4.81
CA LEU A 13 2.79 7.54 -4.33
C LEU A 13 2.38 8.69 -3.42
N ARG A 14 3.25 9.08 -2.49
CA ARG A 14 2.98 10.15 -1.54
C ARG A 14 2.92 11.51 -2.20
N GLU A 15 3.64 11.71 -3.30
CA GLU A 15 3.54 12.93 -4.11
C GLU A 15 2.18 13.04 -4.80
N ARG A 16 1.68 11.91 -5.32
CA ARG A 16 0.37 11.86 -5.98
C ARG A 16 -0.79 11.84 -5.01
N TYR A 17 -0.62 11.18 -3.86
CA TYR A 17 -1.67 10.99 -2.86
C TYR A 17 -1.13 11.34 -1.47
N PRO A 18 -0.98 12.64 -1.16
CA PRO A 18 -0.35 13.06 0.11
C PRO A 18 -1.16 12.69 1.36
N PHE A 19 -2.42 12.31 1.21
CA PHE A 19 -3.26 11.88 2.31
C PHE A 19 -2.99 10.43 2.78
N VAL A 20 -2.19 9.66 2.05
CA VAL A 20 -1.83 8.31 2.45
C VAL A 20 -0.84 8.40 3.62
N TYR A 21 -1.25 7.83 4.75
CA TYR A 21 -0.39 7.78 5.92
C TYR A 21 0.59 6.62 5.80
N CYS A 22 1.86 6.91 6.04
CA CYS A 22 2.92 5.91 5.96
C CYS A 22 3.80 5.99 7.19
N LYS A 23 4.15 4.83 7.75
CA LYS A 23 5.11 4.77 8.85
C LYS A 23 6.07 3.60 8.68
N THR A 24 7.23 3.72 9.30
CA THR A 24 8.18 2.62 9.41
C THR A 24 7.81 1.76 10.60
N LEU A 25 7.53 0.46 10.34
CA LEU A 25 7.21 -0.49 11.41
C LEU A 25 8.46 -0.94 12.13
N THR A 26 9.49 -1.27 11.37
CA THR A 26 10.75 -1.79 11.91
C THR A 26 11.83 -1.71 10.83
N CYS A 27 13.05 -2.07 11.21
CA CYS A 27 14.15 -2.24 10.26
C CYS A 27 14.60 -3.69 10.30
N THR A 28 14.99 -4.23 9.14
CA THR A 28 15.58 -5.57 9.06
C THR A 28 17.00 -5.55 9.59
N ALA A 29 17.58 -6.75 9.77
CA ALA A 29 18.97 -6.88 10.20
C ALA A 29 19.96 -6.19 9.24
N GLY A 30 19.59 -6.08 7.96
CA GLY A 30 20.38 -5.37 6.95
C GLY A 30 20.15 -3.86 6.89
N GLY A 31 19.38 -3.29 7.83
CA GLY A 31 19.11 -1.87 7.88
C GLY A 31 18.00 -1.40 6.94
N ARG A 32 17.27 -2.30 6.33
CA ARG A 32 16.16 -1.96 5.44
C ARG A 32 14.89 -1.66 6.24
N ARG A 33 14.17 -0.62 5.84
CA ARG A 33 12.93 -0.23 6.50
C ARG A 33 11.76 -1.05 5.98
N VAL A 34 10.91 -1.49 6.92
CA VAL A 34 9.62 -2.13 6.61
C VAL A 34 8.54 -1.08 6.81
N TYR A 35 7.86 -0.73 5.73
CA TYR A 35 6.84 0.32 5.75
C TYR A 35 5.44 -0.25 5.83
N ALA A 36 4.56 0.47 6.53
CA ALA A 36 3.13 0.24 6.49
C ALA A 36 2.43 1.50 6.01
N MET A 37 1.44 1.32 5.15
CA MET A 37 0.57 2.39 4.69
C MET A 37 -0.82 2.21 5.25
N GLN A 38 -1.49 3.31 5.57
CA GLN A 38 -2.89 3.31 5.98
C GLN A 38 -3.70 4.11 4.98
N ILE A 39 -4.70 3.48 4.40
CA ILE A 39 -5.55 4.05 3.36
C ILE A 39 -7.01 3.83 3.72
N GLY A 40 -7.75 4.91 3.91
CA GLY A 40 -9.16 4.84 4.22
C GLY A 40 -9.51 5.50 5.55
N GLN A 41 -10.81 5.46 5.88
CA GLN A 41 -11.36 6.12 7.08
C GLN A 41 -12.31 5.22 7.86
N GLY A 42 -12.60 4.02 7.36
CA GLY A 42 -13.66 3.19 7.89
C GLY A 42 -13.25 2.34 9.08
N ASP A 43 -14.24 1.70 9.68
CA ASP A 43 -14.06 0.85 10.86
C ASP A 43 -13.67 -0.59 10.50
N THR A 44 -13.98 -1.05 9.31
CA THR A 44 -13.58 -2.37 8.85
C THR A 44 -12.12 -2.36 8.48
N LYS A 45 -11.33 -3.16 9.19
CA LYS A 45 -9.87 -3.20 8.98
C LYS A 45 -9.49 -4.34 8.06
N VAL A 46 -8.71 -4.02 7.03
CA VAL A 46 -8.23 -4.99 6.04
C VAL A 46 -6.70 -4.91 6.02
N LEU A 47 -6.04 -6.05 6.09
CA LEU A 47 -4.59 -6.13 6.03
C LEU A 47 -4.16 -6.78 4.73
N LEU A 48 -3.30 -6.11 3.98
CA LEU A 48 -2.70 -6.60 2.75
C LEU A 48 -1.20 -6.63 2.92
N THR A 49 -0.59 -7.80 2.76
CA THR A 49 0.85 -7.97 2.90
C THR A 49 1.44 -8.68 1.70
N GLY A 50 2.72 -8.42 1.44
CA GLY A 50 3.48 -9.09 0.40
C GLY A 50 4.95 -9.16 0.75
N GLY A 51 5.73 -9.89 -0.06
CA GLY A 51 7.17 -9.97 0.12
C GLY A 51 7.61 -10.64 1.42
N HIS A 52 6.89 -11.68 1.87
CA HIS A 52 7.21 -12.40 3.10
C HIS A 52 8.53 -13.15 3.03
N HIS A 53 8.85 -13.67 1.85
CA HIS A 53 10.11 -14.37 1.61
C HIS A 53 10.98 -13.56 0.66
N ALA A 54 12.29 -13.62 0.84
CA ALA A 54 13.25 -12.74 0.17
C ALA A 54 13.15 -12.76 -1.36
N ASN A 55 12.69 -13.87 -1.95
CA ASN A 55 12.57 -14.01 -3.40
C ASN A 55 11.12 -13.91 -3.91
N GLU A 56 10.19 -13.47 -3.08
CA GLU A 56 8.78 -13.28 -3.45
C GLU A 56 8.46 -11.83 -3.83
N TYR A 57 9.28 -11.24 -4.69
CA TYR A 57 9.08 -9.85 -5.09
C TYR A 57 7.78 -9.64 -5.88
N ILE A 58 7.22 -10.70 -6.50
CA ILE A 58 5.96 -10.60 -7.24
C ILE A 58 4.81 -10.18 -6.35
N THR A 59 4.73 -10.73 -5.12
CA THR A 59 3.66 -10.35 -4.19
C THR A 59 3.78 -8.90 -3.76
N SER A 60 5.00 -8.40 -3.59
CA SER A 60 5.24 -6.96 -3.33
C SER A 60 4.73 -6.10 -4.48
N MET A 61 5.06 -6.49 -5.71
CA MET A 61 4.61 -5.76 -6.91
C MET A 61 3.10 -5.76 -7.04
N LEU A 62 2.45 -6.89 -6.72
CA LEU A 62 0.99 -6.97 -6.73
C LEU A 62 0.36 -6.04 -5.68
N CYS A 63 0.94 -5.97 -4.49
CA CYS A 63 0.47 -5.02 -3.47
C CYS A 63 0.53 -3.58 -3.97
N TRP A 64 1.65 -3.19 -4.57
CA TRP A 64 1.81 -1.85 -5.11
C TRP A 64 0.81 -1.56 -6.23
N GLU A 65 0.60 -2.52 -7.12
CA GLU A 65 -0.34 -2.39 -8.22
C GLU A 65 -1.77 -2.20 -7.71
N LEU A 66 -2.18 -3.01 -6.72
CA LEU A 66 -3.50 -2.89 -6.11
C LEU A 66 -3.71 -1.54 -5.45
N ILE A 67 -2.72 -1.06 -4.71
CA ILE A 67 -2.78 0.25 -4.06
C ILE A 67 -2.97 1.36 -5.08
N GLU A 68 -2.18 1.33 -6.14
CA GLU A 68 -2.25 2.37 -7.17
C GLU A 68 -3.58 2.36 -7.89
N GLN A 69 -4.10 1.18 -8.24
CA GLN A 69 -5.40 1.06 -8.87
C GLN A 69 -6.52 1.55 -7.96
N TYR A 70 -6.46 1.21 -6.68
CA TYR A 70 -7.45 1.64 -5.70
C TYR A 70 -7.44 3.16 -5.53
N LEU A 71 -6.27 3.75 -5.36
CA LEU A 71 -6.13 5.20 -5.19
C LEU A 71 -6.51 5.98 -6.45
N ASP A 72 -6.17 5.45 -7.62
CA ASP A 72 -6.58 6.06 -8.89
C ASP A 72 -8.10 6.03 -9.05
N ALA A 73 -8.75 4.92 -8.69
CA ALA A 73 -10.20 4.81 -8.70
C ALA A 73 -10.86 5.76 -7.71
N PHE A 74 -10.31 5.87 -6.51
CA PHE A 74 -10.80 6.80 -5.49
C PHE A 74 -10.72 8.25 -5.99
N ARG A 75 -9.59 8.62 -6.57
CA ARG A 75 -9.35 9.98 -7.06
C ARG A 75 -10.28 10.35 -8.22
N SER A 76 -10.55 9.40 -9.10
CA SER A 76 -11.40 9.64 -10.29
C SER A 76 -12.90 9.46 -10.01
N GLY A 77 -13.28 9.00 -8.82
CA GLY A 77 -14.66 8.67 -8.51
C GLY A 77 -15.12 7.39 -9.17
N GLY A 78 -14.19 6.47 -9.49
CA GLY A 78 -14.46 5.25 -10.21
C GLY A 78 -14.71 4.03 -9.32
N LEU A 79 -14.69 2.86 -9.97
CA LEU A 79 -14.94 1.59 -9.34
C LEU A 79 -13.62 0.84 -9.11
N PHE A 80 -13.59 0.12 -7.99
CA PHE A 80 -12.50 -0.80 -7.69
C PHE A 80 -13.12 -2.17 -7.34
N GLY A 81 -12.84 -3.18 -8.16
CA GLY A 81 -13.43 -4.49 -7.98
C GLY A 81 -14.95 -4.50 -8.08
N GLY A 82 -15.54 -3.61 -8.87
CA GLY A 82 -16.98 -3.51 -9.04
C GLY A 82 -17.69 -2.68 -7.99
N ALA A 83 -16.98 -2.17 -6.97
CA ALA A 83 -17.55 -1.31 -5.93
C ALA A 83 -17.01 0.12 -6.08
N GLU A 84 -17.79 1.10 -5.65
CA GLU A 84 -17.33 2.49 -5.63
C GLU A 84 -16.15 2.65 -4.68
N ALA A 85 -15.01 3.09 -5.21
CA ALA A 85 -13.80 3.26 -4.41
C ALA A 85 -13.99 4.24 -3.26
N ASP A 86 -14.79 5.29 -3.47
CA ASP A 86 -15.13 6.28 -2.45
C ASP A 86 -15.85 5.62 -1.26
N ARG A 87 -16.78 4.72 -1.54
CA ARG A 87 -17.50 3.97 -0.52
C ARG A 87 -16.59 3.04 0.26
N LEU A 88 -15.71 2.34 -0.44
CA LEU A 88 -14.72 1.47 0.20
C LEU A 88 -13.83 2.28 1.13
N TYR A 89 -13.39 3.45 0.69
CA TYR A 89 -12.55 4.34 1.46
C TYR A 89 -13.23 4.79 2.77
N GLN A 90 -14.53 5.08 2.72
CA GLN A 90 -15.29 5.52 3.88
C GLN A 90 -15.58 4.38 4.86
N ASN A 91 -15.70 3.14 4.38
CA ASN A 91 -16.12 2.01 5.18
C ASN A 91 -14.98 1.13 5.67
N ALA A 92 -13.82 1.21 5.06
CA ALA A 92 -12.69 0.34 5.39
C ALA A 92 -11.41 1.14 5.62
N MET A 93 -10.57 0.62 6.51
CA MET A 93 -9.20 1.08 6.69
C MET A 93 -8.28 -0.02 6.18
N LEU A 94 -7.57 0.25 5.10
CA LEU A 94 -6.63 -0.69 4.50
C LEU A 94 -5.23 -0.45 5.07
N TYR A 95 -4.67 -1.49 5.66
CA TYR A 95 -3.29 -1.50 6.12
C TYR A 95 -2.47 -2.30 5.13
N VAL A 96 -1.46 -1.70 4.55
CA VAL A 96 -0.66 -2.35 3.50
C VAL A 96 0.80 -2.39 3.92
N VAL A 97 1.36 -3.59 3.94
CA VAL A 97 2.79 -3.81 4.13
C VAL A 97 3.30 -4.50 2.87
N PRO A 98 3.73 -3.74 1.85
CA PRO A 98 4.05 -4.33 0.54
C PRO A 98 5.26 -5.24 0.57
N MET A 99 6.15 -5.06 1.52
CA MET A 99 7.40 -5.81 1.61
C MET A 99 7.71 -6.05 3.08
N VAL A 100 7.33 -7.24 3.57
CA VAL A 100 7.48 -7.61 4.98
C VAL A 100 8.94 -7.95 5.30
N ASN A 101 9.68 -8.50 4.33
CA ASN A 101 11.04 -8.99 4.55
C ASN A 101 12.05 -8.33 3.61
#